data_70d1444191f2fb22df82e5a7ae4c8c76
#
_entry.id   70d1444191f2fb22df82e5a7ae4c8c76
#
_cell.length_a   1.000
_cell.length_b   1.000
_cell.length_c   1.000
_cell.angle_alpha   90.00
_cell.angle_beta   90.00
_cell.angle_gamma   90.00
#
_symmetry.space_group_name_H-M   'P 1'
#
loop_
_entity.id
_entity.type
_entity.pdbx_description
1 polymer ?
#
loop_
_entity_poly.entity_id
_entity_poly.type
_entity_poly.pdbx_seq_one_letter_code
_entity_poly.pdbx_strand_id
1 'polypeptide(L)'
;MEIKGFETVNSLPCLYNSNLDILALSDIHLGLEGSVTSKGGYVPKFQLEDIIDDIREAKQETDASKILVNGDLKNEFNKNYYTEKKEVEKLVQKLKQMFEEVLIVRGNHDNFLEDILERNGIELKDRYSEESVLFVHGHKSVDDLGDFETIVIGHE
;
A
#
# COMPACT_ATOMS: atom_id res chain seq x y z
N MET A 1 -4.45 19.97 -2.24
CA MET A 1 -5.87 19.74 -2.64
C MET A 1 -6.51 18.84 -1.61
N GLU A 2 -7.69 19.18 -1.18
CA GLU A 2 -8.47 18.39 -0.25
C GLU A 2 -9.76 17.90 -0.91
N ILE A 3 -10.07 16.61 -0.76
CA ILE A 3 -11.31 15.98 -1.24
C ILE A 3 -11.86 15.07 -0.15
N LYS A 4 -13.03 15.38 0.38
CA LYS A 4 -13.70 14.53 1.38
C LYS A 4 -12.84 14.20 2.61
N GLY A 5 -12.09 15.17 3.12
CA GLY A 5 -11.19 15.00 4.25
C GLY A 5 -9.83 14.38 3.91
N PHE A 6 -9.59 14.03 2.66
CA PHE A 6 -8.29 13.60 2.15
C PHE A 6 -7.55 14.75 1.51
N GLU A 7 -6.28 14.87 1.81
CA GLU A 7 -5.38 15.84 1.20
C GLU A 7 -4.14 15.17 0.61
N THR A 8 -3.61 15.74 -0.45
CA THR A 8 -2.34 15.30 -1.03
C THR A 8 -1.20 15.80 -0.17
N VAL A 9 -0.16 14.99 -0.01
CA VAL A 9 1.03 15.34 0.77
C VAL A 9 2.13 15.75 -0.19
N ASN A 10 2.35 17.06 -0.33
CA ASN A 10 3.31 17.63 -1.28
C ASN A 10 3.10 17.07 -2.70
N SER A 11 4.17 16.57 -3.33
CA SER A 11 4.13 15.89 -4.63
C SER A 11 4.23 14.38 -4.50
N LEU A 12 4.00 13.83 -3.29
CA LEU A 12 4.12 12.41 -3.02
C LEU A 12 2.87 11.64 -3.47
N PRO A 13 3.01 10.38 -3.90
CA PRO A 13 1.89 9.55 -4.36
C PRO A 13 1.10 8.96 -3.18
N CYS A 14 0.63 9.81 -2.30
CA CYS A 14 -0.14 9.41 -1.12
C CYS A 14 -1.18 10.45 -0.73
N LEU A 15 -2.18 10.00 0.02
CA LEU A 15 -3.25 10.81 0.57
C LEU A 15 -3.24 10.72 2.10
N TYR A 16 -3.46 11.82 2.76
CA TYR A 16 -3.61 11.86 4.21
C TYR A 16 -5.02 12.27 4.61
N ASN A 17 -5.57 11.55 5.59
CA ASN A 17 -6.82 11.92 6.24
C ASN A 17 -6.55 12.17 7.73
N SER A 18 -6.64 13.42 8.15
CA SER A 18 -6.34 13.83 9.52
C SER A 18 -7.37 13.35 10.55
N ASN A 19 -8.62 13.17 10.14
CA ASN A 19 -9.68 12.68 11.05
C ASN A 19 -9.48 11.21 11.40
N LEU A 20 -9.08 10.40 10.41
CA LEU A 20 -8.76 8.98 10.59
C LEU A 20 -7.32 8.75 11.05
N ASP A 21 -6.48 9.75 10.92
CA ASP A 21 -5.04 9.68 11.14
C ASP A 21 -4.36 8.60 10.28
N ILE A 22 -4.77 8.53 9.02
CA ILE A 22 -4.32 7.54 8.03
C ILE A 22 -3.57 8.22 6.87
N LEU A 23 -2.36 7.74 6.62
CA LEU A 23 -1.64 7.96 5.37
C LEU A 23 -1.93 6.79 4.43
N ALA A 24 -2.54 7.04 3.27
CA ALA A 24 -2.95 6.01 2.33
C ALA A 24 -2.19 6.11 1.01
N LEU A 25 -1.76 4.97 0.49
CA LEU A 25 -1.15 4.83 -0.84
C LEU A 25 -1.56 3.50 -1.47
N SER A 26 -1.33 3.34 -2.78
CA SER A 26 -1.65 2.10 -3.52
C SER A 26 -0.63 1.85 -4.63
N ASP A 27 -0.73 0.70 -5.28
CA ASP A 27 0.00 0.37 -6.50
C ASP A 27 1.52 0.54 -6.38
N ILE A 28 2.09 0.08 -5.26
CA ILE A 28 3.54 0.14 -5.01
C ILE A 28 4.31 -0.75 -6.00
N HIS A 29 3.75 -1.92 -6.37
CA HIS A 29 4.31 -2.85 -7.33
C HIS A 29 5.77 -3.24 -7.07
N LEU A 30 6.09 -3.63 -5.85
CA LEU A 30 7.42 -4.17 -5.51
C LEU A 30 7.77 -5.38 -6.36
N GLY A 31 9.03 -5.47 -6.76
CA GLY A 31 9.51 -6.55 -7.62
C GLY A 31 9.45 -6.23 -9.11
N LEU A 32 8.98 -5.04 -9.51
CA LEU A 32 8.96 -4.62 -10.91
C LEU A 32 10.36 -4.72 -11.55
N GLU A 33 11.40 -4.30 -10.85
CA GLU A 33 12.79 -4.40 -11.30
C GLU A 33 13.17 -5.85 -11.65
N GLY A 34 12.88 -6.80 -10.76
CA GLY A 34 13.17 -8.22 -10.98
C GLY A 34 12.40 -8.79 -12.16
N SER A 35 11.13 -8.43 -12.31
CA SER A 35 10.30 -8.84 -13.44
C SER A 35 10.82 -8.31 -14.77
N VAL A 36 11.15 -7.04 -14.85
CA VAL A 36 11.70 -6.41 -16.07
C VAL A 36 13.07 -6.97 -16.41
N THR A 37 13.96 -7.14 -15.43
CA THR A 37 15.31 -7.72 -15.63
C THR A 37 15.23 -9.17 -16.13
N SER A 38 14.33 -9.98 -15.57
CA SER A 38 14.15 -11.38 -16.02
C SER A 38 13.62 -11.47 -17.45
N LYS A 39 12.96 -10.44 -17.95
CA LYS A 39 12.49 -10.31 -19.35
C LYS A 39 13.47 -9.62 -20.27
N GLY A 40 14.69 -9.33 -19.80
CA GLY A 40 15.76 -8.68 -20.57
C GLY A 40 15.71 -7.14 -20.61
N GLY A 41 14.86 -6.53 -19.78
CA GLY A 41 14.81 -5.08 -19.61
C GLY A 41 15.84 -4.57 -18.58
N TYR A 42 16.11 -3.28 -18.62
CA TYR A 42 16.93 -2.59 -17.60
C TYR A 42 16.05 -1.64 -16.78
N VAL A 43 16.08 -1.81 -15.46
CA VAL A 43 15.43 -0.91 -14.49
C VAL A 43 16.43 -0.59 -13.39
N PRO A 44 16.59 0.69 -13.01
CA PRO A 44 17.43 1.08 -11.88
C PRO A 44 17.00 0.40 -10.56
N LYS A 45 17.96 -0.05 -9.76
CA LYS A 45 17.73 -0.84 -8.52
C LYS A 45 17.41 0.01 -7.28
N PHE A 46 16.59 1.06 -7.41
CA PHE A 46 16.33 1.97 -6.28
C PHE A 46 14.85 2.11 -5.90
N GLN A 47 13.94 1.36 -6.54
CA GLN A 47 12.50 1.51 -6.34
C GLN A 47 12.10 1.39 -4.86
N LEU A 48 12.59 0.39 -4.14
CA LEU A 48 12.23 0.17 -2.73
C LEU A 48 12.73 1.31 -1.83
N GLU A 49 13.98 1.74 -2.01
CA GLU A 49 14.55 2.83 -1.21
C GLU A 49 13.82 4.15 -1.48
N ASP A 50 13.50 4.44 -2.74
CA ASP A 50 12.75 5.63 -3.12
C ASP A 50 11.35 5.64 -2.48
N ILE A 51 10.65 4.49 -2.50
CA ILE A 51 9.35 4.33 -1.85
C ILE A 51 9.44 4.56 -0.34
N ILE A 52 10.45 3.99 0.31
CA ILE A 52 10.67 4.17 1.75
C ILE A 52 10.96 5.64 2.07
N ASP A 53 11.74 6.32 1.25
CA ASP A 53 12.06 7.73 1.44
C ASP A 53 10.83 8.62 1.25
N ASP A 54 10.01 8.37 0.23
CA ASP A 54 8.73 9.06 0.01
C ASP A 54 7.78 8.88 1.21
N ILE A 55 7.65 7.66 1.71
CA ILE A 55 6.82 7.36 2.89
C ILE A 55 7.36 8.05 4.13
N ARG A 56 8.68 8.08 4.30
CA ARG A 56 9.33 8.78 5.42
C ARG A 56 9.07 10.28 5.38
N GLU A 57 9.19 10.90 4.20
CA GLU A 57 8.86 12.30 4.00
C GLU A 57 7.39 12.57 4.32
N ALA A 58 6.47 11.76 3.78
CA ALA A 58 5.03 11.89 4.06
C ALA A 58 4.73 11.74 5.56
N LYS A 59 5.39 10.82 6.26
CA LYS A 59 5.27 10.65 7.72
C LYS A 59 5.74 11.89 8.47
N GLN A 60 6.83 12.51 8.05
CA GLN A 60 7.35 13.73 8.67
C GLN A 60 6.40 14.91 8.48
N GLU A 61 5.77 15.04 7.32
CA GLU A 61 4.84 16.12 7.00
C GLU A 61 3.49 15.99 7.71
N THR A 62 3.00 14.76 7.91
CA THR A 62 1.66 14.50 8.43
C THR A 62 1.63 14.06 9.88
N ASP A 63 2.70 13.49 10.38
CA ASP A 63 2.79 12.77 11.67
C ASP A 63 1.72 11.66 11.84
N ALA A 64 1.24 11.10 10.73
CA ALA A 64 0.22 10.06 10.73
C ALA A 64 0.62 8.85 11.59
N SER A 65 -0.26 8.35 12.44
CA SER A 65 0.00 7.16 13.25
C SER A 65 -0.24 5.85 12.48
N LYS A 66 -1.10 5.90 11.46
CA LYS A 66 -1.48 4.74 10.65
C LYS A 66 -1.06 4.90 9.20
N ILE A 67 -0.60 3.81 8.59
CA ILE A 67 -0.41 3.71 7.14
C ILE A 67 -1.31 2.62 6.56
N LEU A 68 -1.93 2.90 5.42
CA LEU A 68 -2.76 1.96 4.68
C LEU A 68 -2.25 1.82 3.24
N VAL A 69 -1.89 0.59 2.87
CA VAL A 69 -1.58 0.23 1.48
C VAL A 69 -2.84 -0.36 0.86
N ASN A 70 -3.43 0.37 -0.08
CA ASN A 70 -4.73 0.02 -0.68
C ASN A 70 -4.56 -0.88 -1.93
N GLY A 71 -3.88 -1.99 -1.76
CA GLY A 71 -3.66 -3.00 -2.78
C GLY A 71 -2.42 -2.80 -3.63
N ASP A 72 -2.05 -3.88 -4.33
CA ASP A 72 -0.92 -3.99 -5.24
C ASP A 72 0.42 -3.60 -4.62
N LEU A 73 0.71 -4.19 -3.45
CA LEU A 73 1.99 -4.07 -2.78
C LEU A 73 3.12 -4.68 -3.62
N LYS A 74 2.86 -5.83 -4.26
CA LYS A 74 3.82 -6.52 -5.12
C LYS A 74 3.42 -6.44 -6.60
N ASN A 75 4.40 -6.64 -7.48
CA ASN A 75 4.21 -6.51 -8.93
C ASN A 75 3.70 -7.80 -9.61
N GLU A 76 4.26 -8.97 -9.25
CA GLU A 76 3.95 -10.22 -9.96
C GLU A 76 2.64 -10.87 -9.49
N PHE A 77 1.75 -11.08 -10.44
CA PHE A 77 0.43 -11.65 -10.20
C PHE A 77 0.48 -13.13 -9.77
N ASN A 78 1.29 -13.94 -10.43
CA ASN A 78 1.27 -15.40 -10.30
C ASN A 78 2.51 -16.00 -9.63
N LYS A 79 3.53 -15.20 -9.30
CA LYS A 79 4.80 -15.66 -8.79
C LYS A 79 5.30 -14.82 -7.65
N ASN A 80 5.98 -15.46 -6.71
CA ASN A 80 6.78 -14.79 -5.69
C ASN A 80 8.26 -15.05 -6.00
N TYR A 81 8.91 -14.11 -6.64
CA TYR A 81 10.36 -14.16 -6.76
C TYR A 81 11.02 -13.93 -5.39
N TYR A 82 12.16 -14.56 -5.20
CA TYR A 82 12.91 -14.44 -3.94
C TYR A 82 13.25 -12.99 -3.58
N THR A 83 13.67 -12.21 -4.58
CA THR A 83 13.97 -10.78 -4.43
C THR A 83 12.72 -9.98 -4.04
N GLU A 84 11.58 -10.26 -4.66
CA GLU A 84 10.30 -9.62 -4.36
C GLU A 84 9.85 -9.90 -2.93
N LYS A 85 9.96 -11.16 -2.46
CA LYS A 85 9.67 -11.51 -1.07
C LYS A 85 10.52 -10.74 -0.08
N LYS A 86 11.82 -10.61 -0.33
CA LYS A 86 12.73 -9.82 0.49
C LYS A 86 12.39 -8.34 0.52
N GLU A 87 12.03 -7.79 -0.62
CA GLU A 87 11.63 -6.38 -0.73
C GLU A 87 10.34 -6.11 0.03
N VAL A 88 9.33 -6.98 -0.11
CA VAL A 88 8.08 -6.89 0.66
C VAL A 88 8.36 -6.96 2.15
N GLU A 89 9.15 -7.93 2.58
CA GLU A 89 9.49 -8.08 4.00
C GLU A 89 10.24 -6.86 4.55
N LYS A 90 11.20 -6.34 3.80
CA LYS A 90 11.94 -5.12 4.17
C LYS A 90 11.02 -3.91 4.27
N LEU A 91 10.12 -3.71 3.31
CA LEU A 91 9.16 -2.61 3.36
C LEU A 91 8.25 -2.74 4.58
N VAL A 92 7.65 -3.91 4.79
CA VAL A 92 6.75 -4.16 5.93
C VAL A 92 7.44 -3.89 7.25
N GLN A 93 8.69 -4.32 7.42
CA GLN A 93 9.46 -4.06 8.64
C GLN A 93 9.71 -2.56 8.83
N LYS A 94 10.01 -1.82 7.76
CA LYS A 94 10.18 -0.36 7.81
C LYS A 94 8.88 0.35 8.16
N LEU A 95 7.76 -0.05 7.59
CA LEU A 95 6.45 0.52 7.93
C LEU A 95 6.11 0.31 9.40
N LYS A 96 6.37 -0.87 9.94
CA LYS A 96 6.16 -1.17 11.37
C LYS A 96 7.05 -0.34 12.30
N GLN A 97 8.22 0.07 11.85
CA GLN A 97 9.11 0.97 12.61
C GLN A 97 8.62 2.41 12.61
N MET A 98 7.99 2.86 11.53
CA MET A 98 7.57 4.25 11.34
C MET A 98 6.15 4.54 11.84
N PHE A 99 5.26 3.55 11.81
CA PHE A 99 3.84 3.71 12.13
C PHE A 99 3.42 2.82 13.29
N GLU A 100 2.44 3.26 14.06
CA GLU A 100 1.83 2.49 15.14
C GLU A 100 0.99 1.33 14.59
N GLU A 101 0.32 1.55 13.45
CA GLU A 101 -0.52 0.56 12.78
C GLU A 101 -0.26 0.52 11.28
N VAL A 102 -0.10 -0.69 10.74
CA VAL A 102 0.08 -0.95 9.31
C VAL A 102 -1.11 -1.76 8.81
N LEU A 103 -1.85 -1.19 7.85
CA LEU A 103 -3.05 -1.77 7.25
C LEU A 103 -2.76 -2.09 5.79
N ILE A 104 -3.04 -3.32 5.37
CA ILE A 104 -2.83 -3.75 3.98
C ILE A 104 -4.12 -4.35 3.43
N VAL A 105 -4.62 -3.72 2.38
CA VAL A 105 -5.77 -4.18 1.59
C VAL A 105 -5.24 -4.94 0.37
N ARG A 106 -5.87 -6.07 0.06
CA ARG A 106 -5.49 -6.94 -1.05
C ARG A 106 -5.78 -6.28 -2.40
N GLY A 107 -4.76 -6.22 -3.25
CA GLY A 107 -4.89 -5.92 -4.68
C GLY A 107 -4.91 -7.18 -5.54
N ASN A 108 -5.07 -7.02 -6.85
CA ASN A 108 -5.06 -8.15 -7.78
C ASN A 108 -3.67 -8.79 -7.98
N HIS A 109 -2.59 -8.07 -7.66
CA HIS A 109 -1.21 -8.58 -7.69
C HIS A 109 -0.72 -9.18 -6.37
N ASP A 110 -1.51 -9.12 -5.29
CA ASP A 110 -1.09 -9.48 -3.94
C ASP A 110 -1.28 -10.98 -3.60
N ASN A 111 -1.27 -11.85 -4.61
CA ASN A 111 -1.30 -13.29 -4.39
C ASN A 111 0.00 -13.75 -3.71
N PHE A 112 -0.13 -14.74 -2.82
CA PHE A 112 0.99 -15.33 -2.07
C PHE A 112 1.68 -14.37 -1.09
N LEU A 113 0.97 -13.34 -0.65
CA LEU A 113 1.48 -12.33 0.28
C LEU A 113 1.21 -12.68 1.76
N GLU A 114 0.22 -13.51 2.03
CA GLU A 114 -0.27 -13.83 3.37
C GLU A 114 0.83 -14.30 4.32
N ASP A 115 1.66 -15.25 3.89
CA ASP A 115 2.71 -15.84 4.74
C ASP A 115 3.72 -14.79 5.25
N ILE A 116 4.03 -13.79 4.40
CA ILE A 116 4.96 -12.73 4.77
C ILE A 116 4.32 -11.80 5.78
N LEU A 117 3.06 -11.44 5.54
CA LEU A 117 2.31 -10.53 6.41
C LEU A 117 2.02 -11.16 7.76
N GLU A 118 1.58 -12.42 7.80
CA GLU A 118 1.33 -13.15 9.05
C GLU A 118 2.57 -13.23 9.94
N ARG A 119 3.73 -13.53 9.37
CA ARG A 119 5.01 -13.54 10.10
C ARG A 119 5.36 -12.19 10.71
N ASN A 120 4.85 -11.11 10.14
CA ASN A 120 5.03 -9.74 10.61
C ASN A 120 3.85 -9.22 11.44
N GLY A 121 2.87 -10.09 11.76
CA GLY A 121 1.71 -9.73 12.56
C GLY A 121 0.70 -8.83 11.84
N ILE A 122 0.67 -8.87 10.51
CA ILE A 122 -0.23 -8.07 9.68
C ILE A 122 -1.22 -9.00 8.97
N GLU A 123 -2.51 -8.67 9.05
CA GLU A 123 -3.56 -9.35 8.31
C GLU A 123 -3.73 -8.71 6.93
N LEU A 124 -3.77 -9.54 5.87
CA LEU A 124 -4.15 -9.11 4.54
C LEU A 124 -5.67 -9.04 4.44
N LYS A 125 -6.21 -7.84 4.33
CA LYS A 125 -7.66 -7.57 4.33
C LYS A 125 -8.19 -7.44 2.91
N ASP A 126 -9.39 -7.96 2.63
CA ASP A 126 -10.05 -7.72 1.35
C ASP A 126 -10.58 -6.28 1.23
N ARG A 127 -10.93 -5.68 2.36
CA ARG A 127 -11.33 -4.28 2.49
C ARG A 127 -11.06 -3.77 3.91
N TYR A 128 -10.94 -2.48 4.06
CA TYR A 128 -10.83 -1.83 5.37
C TYR A 128 -11.82 -0.68 5.46
N SER A 129 -12.47 -0.54 6.59
CA SER A 129 -13.37 0.59 6.85
C SER A 129 -13.11 1.20 8.22
N GLU A 130 -13.16 2.51 8.28
CA GLU A 130 -13.10 3.27 9.52
C GLU A 130 -14.06 4.45 9.40
N GLU A 131 -14.92 4.65 10.40
CA GLU A 131 -16.03 5.61 10.36
C GLU A 131 -16.89 5.44 9.10
N SER A 132 -17.09 6.49 8.31
CA SER A 132 -17.85 6.48 7.06
C SER A 132 -17.00 6.28 5.80
N VAL A 133 -15.74 5.86 5.95
CA VAL A 133 -14.81 5.66 4.85
C VAL A 133 -14.52 4.19 4.62
N LEU A 134 -14.63 3.74 3.38
CA LEU A 134 -14.29 2.39 2.93
C LEU A 134 -13.08 2.44 1.99
N PHE A 135 -12.08 1.62 2.27
CA PHE A 135 -10.91 1.40 1.42
C PHE A 135 -11.02 0.04 0.76
N VAL A 136 -10.97 0.01 -0.55
CA VAL A 136 -10.93 -1.19 -1.39
C VAL A 136 -9.97 -0.98 -2.53
N HIS A 137 -9.35 -2.05 -3.04
CA HIS A 137 -8.48 -1.89 -4.21
C HIS A 137 -9.32 -1.60 -5.48
N GLY A 138 -10.45 -2.27 -5.66
CA GLY A 138 -11.37 -2.00 -6.75
C GLY A 138 -11.30 -2.98 -7.92
N HIS A 139 -10.43 -3.99 -7.87
CA HIS A 139 -10.29 -5.01 -8.91
C HIS A 139 -11.44 -6.05 -8.91
N LYS A 140 -12.24 -6.08 -7.88
CA LYS A 140 -13.45 -6.93 -7.77
C LYS A 140 -14.67 -6.06 -7.54
N SER A 141 -15.83 -6.52 -7.99
CA SER A 141 -17.10 -5.87 -7.62
C SER A 141 -17.28 -5.93 -6.10
N VAL A 142 -17.70 -4.83 -5.53
CA VAL A 142 -18.05 -4.73 -4.13
C VAL A 142 -19.57 -4.86 -4.02
N ASP A 143 -20.03 -6.03 -3.59
CA ASP A 143 -21.48 -6.35 -3.60
C ASP A 143 -22.25 -5.59 -2.51
N ASP A 144 -21.61 -5.19 -1.44
CA ASP A 144 -22.20 -4.41 -0.35
C ASP A 144 -21.28 -3.23 0.00
N LEU A 145 -21.64 -2.08 -0.53
CA LEU A 145 -20.94 -0.82 -0.23
C LEU A 145 -21.38 -0.22 1.12
N GLY A 146 -22.45 -0.75 1.72
CA GLY A 146 -22.96 -0.25 2.98
C GLY A 146 -23.35 1.23 2.93
N ASP A 147 -23.42 1.86 4.11
CA ASP A 147 -23.75 3.27 4.27
C ASP A 147 -22.49 4.17 4.33
N PHE A 148 -21.45 3.85 3.54
CA PHE A 148 -20.23 4.65 3.51
C PHE A 148 -20.44 5.94 2.70
N GLU A 149 -19.97 7.04 3.26
CA GLU A 149 -20.01 8.35 2.58
C GLU A 149 -18.87 8.53 1.58
N THR A 150 -17.77 7.83 1.80
CA THR A 150 -16.58 7.93 0.96
C THR A 150 -16.00 6.53 0.70
N ILE A 151 -15.69 6.27 -0.56
CA ILE A 151 -15.01 5.03 -0.98
C ILE A 151 -13.68 5.43 -1.64
N VAL A 152 -12.60 4.89 -1.12
CA VAL A 152 -11.25 5.09 -1.65
C VAL A 152 -10.85 3.84 -2.44
N ILE A 153 -10.62 4.02 -3.73
CA ILE A 153 -10.26 2.95 -4.66
C ILE A 153 -8.78 3.12 -5.03
N GLY A 154 -8.00 2.04 -4.97
CA GLY A 154 -6.58 2.03 -5.30
C GLY A 154 -6.29 1.66 -6.76
N HIS A 155 -7.15 0.84 -7.37
CA HIS A 155 -6.96 0.33 -8.74
C HIS A 155 -7.45 1.34 -9.79
N GLU A 156 -6.65 1.53 -10.87
CA GLU A 156 -7.04 2.32 -12.05
C GLU A 156 -7.92 1.53 -13.04
#